data_1fe24d77d2393307450d70a602adf6c1
#
_entry.id   1fe24d77d2393307450d70a602adf6c1
#
_cell.length_a   1.000
_cell.length_b   1.000
_cell.length_c   1.000
_cell.angle_alpha   90.00
_cell.angle_beta   90.00
_cell.angle_gamma   90.00
#
_symmetry.space_group_name_H-M   'P 1'
#
loop_
_entity.id
_entity.type
_entity.pdbx_description
1 polymer ?
#
loop_
_entity_poly.entity_id
_entity_poly.type
_entity_poly.pdbx_seq_one_letter_code
_entity_poly.pdbx_strand_id
1 'polypeptide(L)'
;LYLLNWAINPKNYVDYEALEETKKELAEIEALGTKKGKRNKEDIKREKADYKKFFSVVNKHLVFYSEGSGFYKYFKGIIEYILNNTNITIHYVTSDPDDQIFRIAEKESKIKPYYIGEKKLITLMMKMDADVVVMTMPDIENYHIKRSYIRKDINYVYVPHGMDSLNMTMRTGSMDHYDSVLCTGKIQKEEIEKTEEVYNLPKKELVEWGYSLLDEMRED
;
A
#
# COMPACT_ATOMS: atom_id res chain seq x y z
N LEU A 1 3.69 19.89 -15.44
CA LEU A 1 4.59 18.89 -16.07
C LEU A 1 4.06 17.48 -15.88
N TYR A 2 3.68 17.09 -14.66
CA TYR A 2 3.15 15.74 -14.36
C TYR A 2 1.84 15.43 -15.14
N LEU A 3 0.88 16.38 -15.12
CA LEU A 3 -0.37 16.26 -15.86
C LEU A 3 -0.17 16.26 -17.39
N LEU A 4 0.85 16.95 -17.90
CA LEU A 4 1.20 16.97 -19.32
C LEU A 4 1.86 15.64 -19.76
N ASN A 5 2.82 15.13 -18.99
CA ASN A 5 3.41 13.81 -19.27
C ASN A 5 2.37 12.70 -19.19
N TRP A 6 1.43 12.85 -18.28
CA TRP A 6 0.33 11.92 -18.13
C TRP A 6 -0.62 11.96 -19.34
N ALA A 7 -1.00 13.14 -19.84
CA ALA A 7 -1.88 13.31 -20.99
C ALA A 7 -1.28 12.79 -22.32
N ILE A 8 0.05 12.72 -22.40
CA ILE A 8 0.80 12.31 -23.62
C ILE A 8 1.07 10.79 -23.65
N ASN A 9 0.99 10.10 -22.49
CA ASN A 9 1.29 8.68 -22.44
C ASN A 9 0.03 7.84 -22.71
N PRO A 10 -0.06 7.12 -23.86
CA PRO A 10 -1.25 6.32 -24.19
C PRO A 10 -1.53 5.15 -23.25
N LYS A 11 -0.61 4.83 -22.32
CA LYS A 11 -0.84 3.85 -21.26
C LYS A 11 -1.67 4.41 -20.08
N ASN A 12 -1.86 5.72 -20.00
CA ASN A 12 -2.56 6.38 -18.91
C ASN A 12 -4.03 6.62 -19.27
N TYR A 13 -4.84 5.59 -19.13
CA TYR A 13 -6.29 5.73 -19.18
C TYR A 13 -6.80 6.31 -17.84
N VAL A 14 -7.49 7.44 -17.89
CA VAL A 14 -8.24 7.97 -16.74
C VAL A 14 -9.68 7.55 -16.88
N ASP A 15 -10.11 6.78 -15.92
CA ASP A 15 -11.53 6.56 -15.69
C ASP A 15 -12.10 7.78 -14.97
N TYR A 16 -12.66 8.70 -15.75
CA TYR A 16 -13.21 9.95 -15.21
C TYR A 16 -14.47 9.70 -14.37
N GLU A 17 -15.24 8.68 -14.69
CA GLU A 17 -16.46 8.33 -13.96
C GLU A 17 -16.11 7.80 -12.56
N ALA A 18 -15.19 6.83 -12.48
CA ALA A 18 -14.67 6.34 -11.23
C ALA A 18 -13.94 7.43 -10.40
N LEU A 19 -13.28 8.39 -11.08
CA LEU A 19 -12.64 9.51 -10.42
C LEU A 19 -13.67 10.46 -9.75
N GLU A 20 -14.77 10.75 -10.43
CA GLU A 20 -15.83 11.61 -9.87
C GLU A 20 -16.59 10.90 -8.75
N GLU A 21 -16.86 9.61 -8.89
CA GLU A 21 -17.45 8.79 -7.83
C GLU A 21 -16.61 8.79 -6.55
N THR A 22 -15.30 8.55 -6.69
CA THR A 22 -14.38 8.59 -5.55
C THR A 22 -14.26 9.98 -4.93
N LYS A 23 -14.32 11.05 -5.72
CA LYS A 23 -14.36 12.42 -5.16
C LYS A 23 -15.63 12.66 -4.34
N LYS A 24 -16.76 12.11 -4.78
CA LYS A 24 -18.03 12.21 -4.07
C LYS A 24 -17.96 11.44 -2.74
N GLU A 25 -17.47 10.20 -2.75
CA GLU A 25 -17.23 9.42 -1.54
C GLU A 25 -16.29 10.15 -0.56
N LEU A 26 -15.23 10.76 -1.08
CA LEU A 26 -14.26 11.53 -0.28
C LEU A 26 -14.92 12.74 0.41
N ALA A 27 -15.81 13.42 -0.30
CA ALA A 27 -16.57 14.55 0.26
C ALA A 27 -17.55 14.07 1.35
N GLU A 28 -18.17 12.92 1.18
CA GLU A 28 -19.04 12.31 2.19
C GLU A 28 -18.26 11.92 3.46
N ILE A 29 -17.06 11.34 3.32
CA ILE A 29 -16.19 11.01 4.44
C ILE A 29 -15.73 12.27 5.18
N GLU A 30 -15.40 13.34 4.44
CA GLU A 30 -15.05 14.61 5.03
C GLU A 30 -16.21 15.25 5.80
N ALA A 31 -17.44 15.08 5.30
CA ALA A 31 -18.68 15.58 5.93
C ALA A 31 -19.05 14.78 7.19
N LEU A 32 -18.81 13.47 7.22
CA LEU A 32 -19.03 12.60 8.38
C LEU A 32 -18.11 12.91 9.58
N GLY A 33 -17.15 13.85 9.39
CA GLY A 33 -16.35 14.48 10.42
C GLY A 33 -15.85 13.49 11.49
N THR A 34 -14.79 12.79 11.22
CA THR A 34 -14.21 11.90 12.21
C THR A 34 -13.96 12.63 13.52
N LYS A 35 -14.51 12.13 14.60
CA LYS A 35 -14.22 12.51 16.02
C LYS A 35 -12.79 12.18 16.44
N LYS A 36 -11.83 12.16 15.53
CA LYS A 36 -10.41 12.05 15.85
C LYS A 36 -9.89 13.42 16.25
N GLY A 37 -9.15 13.50 17.35
CA GLY A 37 -8.64 14.71 17.97
C GLY A 37 -8.02 15.71 16.98
N LYS A 38 -8.00 16.99 17.35
CA LYS A 38 -7.42 18.05 16.51
C LYS A 38 -5.99 17.68 16.16
N ARG A 39 -5.72 17.44 14.86
CA ARG A 39 -4.36 17.23 14.36
C ARG A 39 -3.45 18.38 14.79
N ASN A 40 -2.24 18.06 15.20
CA ASN A 40 -1.21 19.04 15.49
C ASN A 40 -0.91 19.86 14.21
N LYS A 41 -0.68 21.17 14.35
CA LYS A 41 -0.33 22.05 13.22
C LYS A 41 0.97 21.61 12.52
N GLU A 42 1.89 21.04 13.27
CA GLU A 42 3.16 20.52 12.76
C GLU A 42 2.94 19.29 11.87
N ASP A 43 2.08 18.36 12.28
CA ASP A 43 1.75 17.18 11.47
C ASP A 43 1.08 17.57 10.15
N ILE A 44 0.19 18.56 10.17
CA ILE A 44 -0.45 19.08 8.95
C ILE A 44 0.59 19.70 8.01
N LYS A 45 1.56 20.43 8.54
CA LYS A 45 2.63 21.05 7.75
C LYS A 45 3.54 19.97 7.15
N ARG A 46 3.91 18.98 7.96
CA ARG A 46 4.73 17.82 7.54
C ARG A 46 4.02 17.02 6.45
N GLU A 47 2.76 16.65 6.66
CA GLU A 47 1.95 15.94 5.67
C GLU A 47 1.91 16.67 4.32
N LYS A 48 1.75 18.00 4.32
CA LYS A 48 1.76 18.79 3.09
C LYS A 48 3.12 18.74 2.38
N ALA A 49 4.20 18.80 3.14
CA ALA A 49 5.56 18.74 2.60
C ALA A 49 5.86 17.35 2.03
N ASP A 50 5.53 16.30 2.77
CA ASP A 50 5.76 14.92 2.37
C ASP A 50 4.90 14.52 1.17
N TYR A 51 3.64 14.96 1.12
CA TYR A 51 2.77 14.78 -0.05
C TYR A 51 3.38 15.42 -1.31
N LYS A 52 3.86 16.67 -1.21
CA LYS A 52 4.54 17.34 -2.32
C LYS A 52 5.82 16.61 -2.72
N LYS A 53 6.62 16.19 -1.75
CA LYS A 53 7.87 15.45 -1.97
C LYS A 53 7.59 14.10 -2.64
N PHE A 54 6.57 13.37 -2.21
CA PHE A 54 6.20 12.10 -2.82
C PHE A 54 5.87 12.26 -4.31
N PHE A 55 5.05 13.24 -4.66
CA PHE A 55 4.67 13.49 -6.05
C PHE A 55 5.74 14.19 -6.90
N SER A 56 6.82 14.69 -6.30
CA SER A 56 7.96 15.20 -7.07
C SER A 56 8.85 14.10 -7.67
N VAL A 57 8.74 12.88 -7.15
CA VAL A 57 9.45 11.72 -7.69
C VAL A 57 8.57 11.04 -8.72
N VAL A 58 9.08 10.93 -9.94
CA VAL A 58 8.41 10.26 -11.07
C VAL A 58 8.92 8.82 -11.16
N ASN A 59 8.05 7.90 -11.56
CA ASN A 59 8.37 6.48 -11.76
C ASN A 59 8.99 5.84 -10.51
N LYS A 60 8.27 5.84 -9.41
CA LYS A 60 8.68 5.08 -8.23
C LYS A 60 8.62 3.60 -8.55
N HIS A 61 9.72 2.87 -8.32
CA HIS A 61 9.71 1.44 -8.58
C HIS A 61 8.95 0.69 -7.48
N LEU A 62 9.17 1.06 -6.21
CA LEU A 62 8.66 0.32 -5.08
C LEU A 62 8.12 1.25 -4.00
N VAL A 63 6.84 1.08 -3.69
CA VAL A 63 6.15 1.82 -2.62
C VAL A 63 5.62 0.83 -1.60
N PHE A 64 5.93 1.04 -0.32
CA PHE A 64 5.26 0.39 0.80
C PHE A 64 4.25 1.36 1.40
N TYR A 65 3.06 0.86 1.71
CA TYR A 65 2.09 1.59 2.51
C TYR A 65 1.86 0.87 3.84
N SER A 66 2.00 1.62 4.93
CA SER A 66 1.77 1.19 6.30
C SER A 66 0.67 2.03 6.94
N GLU A 67 -0.29 1.37 7.56
CA GLU A 67 -1.36 2.02 8.30
C GLU A 67 -0.86 2.72 9.58
N GLY A 68 0.28 2.27 10.11
CA GLY A 68 0.90 2.84 11.29
C GLY A 68 2.14 2.08 11.75
N SER A 69 2.79 2.60 12.79
CA SER A 69 4.08 2.10 13.31
C SER A 69 4.09 0.60 13.63
N GLY A 70 2.96 0.04 14.05
CA GLY A 70 2.82 -1.37 14.38
C GLY A 70 2.92 -2.32 13.19
N PHE A 71 2.81 -1.84 11.94
CA PHE A 71 2.80 -2.67 10.74
C PHE A 71 4.20 -2.88 10.13
N TYR A 72 5.19 -2.06 10.48
CA TYR A 72 6.55 -2.21 9.97
C TYR A 72 7.11 -3.63 10.16
N LYS A 73 6.81 -4.28 11.27
CA LYS A 73 7.25 -5.64 11.59
C LYS A 73 6.89 -6.67 10.53
N TYR A 74 5.78 -6.49 9.81
CA TYR A 74 5.36 -7.40 8.73
C TYR A 74 6.15 -7.18 7.43
N PHE A 75 6.70 -5.98 7.25
CA PHE A 75 7.52 -5.62 6.10
C PHE A 75 9.01 -5.78 6.34
N LYS A 76 9.46 -5.86 7.60
CA LYS A 76 10.86 -5.79 7.98
C LYS A 76 11.73 -6.78 7.19
N GLY A 77 11.40 -8.06 7.20
CA GLY A 77 12.18 -9.08 6.49
C GLY A 77 12.25 -8.82 4.97
N ILE A 78 11.14 -8.35 4.37
CA ILE A 78 11.08 -8.01 2.96
C ILE A 78 11.98 -6.80 2.66
N ILE A 79 11.87 -5.75 3.48
CA ILE A 79 12.67 -4.53 3.35
C ILE A 79 14.15 -4.83 3.49
N GLU A 80 14.54 -5.58 4.53
CA GLU A 80 15.93 -6.00 4.76
C GLU A 80 16.48 -6.82 3.60
N TYR A 81 15.70 -7.76 3.08
CA TYR A 81 16.11 -8.54 1.91
C TYR A 81 16.36 -7.65 0.68
N ILE A 82 15.47 -6.69 0.40
CA ILE A 82 15.61 -5.77 -0.71
C ILE A 82 16.83 -4.87 -0.54
N LEU A 83 17.05 -4.32 0.65
CA LEU A 83 18.18 -3.45 0.97
C LEU A 83 19.52 -4.14 0.82
N ASN A 84 19.60 -5.41 1.20
CA ASN A 84 20.83 -6.20 1.17
C ASN A 84 21.15 -6.75 -0.23
N ASN A 85 20.14 -6.99 -1.05
CA ASN A 85 20.31 -7.70 -2.32
C ASN A 85 20.10 -6.80 -3.56
N THR A 86 19.62 -5.56 -3.38
CA THR A 86 19.30 -4.66 -4.50
C THR A 86 19.73 -3.21 -4.22
N ASN A 87 19.72 -2.39 -5.27
CA ASN A 87 19.90 -0.95 -5.16
C ASN A 87 18.58 -0.16 -5.29
N ILE A 88 17.44 -0.83 -5.11
CA ILE A 88 16.13 -0.22 -5.25
C ILE A 88 15.89 0.76 -4.10
N THR A 89 15.41 1.94 -4.42
CA THR A 89 14.92 2.90 -3.43
C THR A 89 13.51 2.53 -3.00
N ILE A 90 13.31 2.38 -1.71
CA ILE A 90 12.02 2.08 -1.09
C ILE A 90 11.34 3.39 -0.71
N HIS A 91 10.18 3.66 -1.27
CA HIS A 91 9.31 4.76 -0.88
C HIS A 91 8.30 4.24 0.15
N TYR A 92 8.47 4.64 1.41
CA TYR A 92 7.62 4.15 2.50
C TYR A 92 6.63 5.22 2.93
N VAL A 93 5.36 4.97 2.65
CA VAL A 93 4.24 5.84 3.04
C VAL A 93 3.62 5.31 4.33
N THR A 94 3.47 6.17 5.32
CA THR A 94 2.80 5.82 6.57
C THR A 94 1.73 6.84 6.93
N SER A 95 0.64 6.38 7.56
CA SER A 95 -0.41 7.24 8.09
C SER A 95 -0.18 7.68 9.55
N ASP A 96 0.94 7.25 10.14
CA ASP A 96 1.36 7.58 11.50
C ASP A 96 2.54 8.58 11.49
N PRO A 97 2.40 9.80 12.06
CA PRO A 97 3.49 10.77 12.10
C PRO A 97 4.68 10.32 12.95
N ASP A 98 4.45 9.40 13.90
CA ASP A 98 5.46 8.90 14.83
C ASP A 98 6.00 7.51 14.44
N ASP A 99 5.74 7.07 13.21
CA ASP A 99 6.19 5.77 12.71
C ASP A 99 7.72 5.62 12.85
N GLN A 100 8.15 4.47 13.35
CA GLN A 100 9.56 4.13 13.52
C GLN A 100 10.38 4.21 12.22
N ILE A 101 9.73 4.13 11.06
CA ILE A 101 10.40 4.21 9.75
C ILE A 101 11.21 5.50 9.59
N PHE A 102 10.79 6.61 10.23
CA PHE A 102 11.53 7.87 10.15
C PHE A 102 12.91 7.76 10.79
N ARG A 103 13.02 7.06 11.93
CA ARG A 103 14.30 6.80 12.61
C ARG A 103 15.15 5.78 11.85
N ILE A 104 14.52 4.79 11.23
CA ILE A 104 15.21 3.79 10.41
C ILE A 104 15.83 4.46 9.17
N ALA A 105 15.08 5.35 8.52
CA ALA A 105 15.54 6.06 7.33
C ALA A 105 16.68 7.05 7.58
N GLU A 106 16.91 7.47 8.83
CA GLU A 106 18.11 8.27 9.19
C GLU A 106 19.39 7.48 8.99
N LYS A 107 19.34 6.15 9.14
CA LYS A 107 20.48 5.24 9.02
C LYS A 107 20.53 4.54 7.67
N GLU A 108 19.40 4.48 6.95
CA GLU A 108 19.28 3.77 5.67
C GLU A 108 18.85 4.72 4.54
N SER A 109 19.79 5.15 3.76
CA SER A 109 19.61 6.17 2.71
C SER A 109 18.70 5.72 1.55
N LYS A 110 18.55 4.40 1.36
CA LYS A 110 17.66 3.81 0.34
C LYS A 110 16.18 3.87 0.75
N ILE A 111 15.86 4.15 2.01
CA ILE A 111 14.48 4.32 2.47
C ILE A 111 14.11 5.81 2.41
N LYS A 112 13.01 6.12 1.74
CA LYS A 112 12.43 7.46 1.65
C LYS A 112 11.06 7.45 2.32
N PRO A 113 10.97 7.88 3.59
CA PRO A 113 9.73 7.89 4.33
C PRO A 113 8.88 9.12 4.02
N TYR A 114 7.54 8.94 4.08
CA TYR A 114 6.55 9.99 3.86
C TYR A 114 5.39 9.83 4.83
N TYR A 115 5.07 10.87 5.58
CA TYR A 115 3.85 10.93 6.37
C TYR A 115 2.68 11.43 5.53
N ILE A 116 1.69 10.59 5.34
CA ILE A 116 0.47 10.91 4.58
C ILE A 116 -0.74 10.47 5.43
N GLY A 117 -1.41 11.41 6.03
CA GLY A 117 -2.58 11.13 6.86
C GLY A 117 -3.74 10.54 6.04
N GLU A 118 -4.62 9.83 6.72
CA GLU A 118 -5.71 9.01 6.13
C GLU A 118 -6.53 9.76 5.06
N LYS A 119 -6.84 11.04 5.27
CA LYS A 119 -7.61 11.85 4.31
C LYS A 119 -6.92 12.04 2.96
N LYS A 120 -5.59 12.14 2.96
CA LYS A 120 -4.82 12.31 1.73
C LYS A 120 -4.40 11.00 1.10
N LEU A 121 -4.45 9.91 1.87
CA LEU A 121 -4.12 8.59 1.39
C LEU A 121 -4.97 8.20 0.18
N ILE A 122 -6.28 8.43 0.22
CA ILE A 122 -7.21 8.12 -0.87
C ILE A 122 -6.73 8.77 -2.16
N THR A 123 -6.50 10.09 -2.12
CA THR A 123 -6.03 10.84 -3.29
C THR A 123 -4.62 10.40 -3.73
N LEU A 124 -3.76 10.01 -2.78
CA LEU A 124 -2.43 9.49 -3.08
C LEU A 124 -2.54 8.16 -3.84
N MET A 125 -3.36 7.23 -3.36
CA MET A 125 -3.56 5.93 -4.01
C MET A 125 -4.14 6.09 -5.43
N MET A 126 -5.15 6.94 -5.61
CA MET A 126 -5.71 7.23 -6.93
C MET A 126 -4.69 7.78 -7.94
N LYS A 127 -3.66 8.47 -7.45
CA LYS A 127 -2.61 9.09 -8.27
C LYS A 127 -1.27 8.36 -8.14
N MET A 128 -1.28 7.12 -7.66
CA MET A 128 -0.06 6.35 -7.48
C MET A 128 0.65 6.15 -8.81
N ASP A 129 1.94 6.48 -8.81
CA ASP A 129 2.86 6.24 -9.92
C ASP A 129 4.03 5.41 -9.39
N ALA A 130 3.87 4.11 -9.47
CA ALA A 130 4.82 3.12 -8.99
C ALA A 130 4.74 1.87 -9.87
N ASP A 131 5.77 1.03 -9.85
CA ASP A 131 5.71 -0.29 -10.50
C ASP A 131 5.09 -1.33 -9.56
N VAL A 132 5.45 -1.25 -8.29
CA VAL A 132 4.97 -2.17 -7.25
C VAL A 132 4.49 -1.39 -6.03
N VAL A 133 3.32 -1.73 -5.51
CA VAL A 133 2.78 -1.21 -4.24
C VAL A 133 2.54 -2.37 -3.29
N VAL A 134 3.21 -2.35 -2.14
CA VAL A 134 3.15 -3.39 -1.10
C VAL A 134 2.37 -2.88 0.10
N MET A 135 1.39 -3.63 0.56
CA MET A 135 0.58 -3.24 1.72
C MET A 135 -0.03 -4.43 2.46
N THR A 136 -0.42 -4.19 3.70
CA THR A 136 -1.12 -5.16 4.57
C THR A 136 -2.62 -4.95 4.61
N MET A 137 -3.12 -3.86 4.01
CA MET A 137 -4.52 -3.47 4.06
C MET A 137 -5.35 -4.29 3.06
N PRO A 138 -6.35 -5.06 3.49
CA PRO A 138 -7.29 -5.75 2.60
C PRO A 138 -8.27 -4.77 1.95
N ASP A 139 -9.18 -5.29 1.14
CA ASP A 139 -10.34 -4.55 0.60
C ASP A 139 -10.00 -3.37 -0.34
N ILE A 140 -8.82 -3.42 -1.01
CA ILE A 140 -8.54 -2.47 -2.09
C ILE A 140 -9.62 -2.58 -3.18
N GLU A 141 -10.08 -1.48 -3.74
CA GLU A 141 -11.20 -1.33 -4.68
C GLU A 141 -12.60 -1.54 -4.05
N ASN A 142 -12.74 -2.25 -2.94
CA ASN A 142 -14.03 -2.52 -2.33
C ASN A 142 -14.64 -1.30 -1.63
N TYR A 143 -13.76 -0.41 -1.09
CA TYR A 143 -14.19 0.79 -0.35
C TYR A 143 -13.46 2.03 -0.88
N HIS A 144 -12.96 2.88 0.03
CA HIS A 144 -12.37 4.18 -0.30
C HIS A 144 -10.99 4.11 -0.93
N ILE A 145 -10.24 3.03 -0.66
CA ILE A 145 -8.93 2.86 -1.24
C ILE A 145 -9.06 2.19 -2.59
N LYS A 146 -8.73 2.94 -3.63
CA LYS A 146 -8.80 2.49 -5.01
C LYS A 146 -7.40 2.29 -5.58
N ARG A 147 -7.30 1.42 -6.58
CA ARG A 147 -6.09 1.29 -7.40
C ARG A 147 -5.87 2.58 -8.19
N SER A 148 -4.66 2.80 -8.67
CA SER A 148 -4.32 4.00 -9.43
C SER A 148 -5.18 4.16 -10.68
N TYR A 149 -5.65 5.40 -10.90
CA TYR A 149 -6.31 5.79 -12.15
C TYR A 149 -5.33 6.26 -13.21
N ILE A 150 -4.09 6.57 -12.83
CA ILE A 150 -3.08 7.06 -13.76
C ILE A 150 -2.15 5.96 -14.26
N ARG A 151 -2.04 4.84 -13.55
CA ARG A 151 -1.26 3.67 -13.94
C ARG A 151 -2.03 2.39 -13.65
N LYS A 152 -2.38 1.64 -14.69
CA LYS A 152 -3.14 0.38 -14.57
C LYS A 152 -2.25 -0.85 -14.49
N ASP A 153 -0.95 -0.68 -14.74
CA ASP A 153 0.07 -1.72 -14.78
C ASP A 153 0.81 -1.91 -13.43
N ILE A 154 0.35 -1.25 -12.38
CA ILE A 154 0.92 -1.41 -11.04
C ILE A 154 0.63 -2.80 -10.50
N ASN A 155 1.66 -3.51 -10.03
CA ASN A 155 1.50 -4.74 -9.26
C ASN A 155 1.20 -4.40 -7.78
N TYR A 156 0.00 -4.70 -7.33
CA TYR A 156 -0.39 -4.56 -5.92
C TYR A 156 -0.15 -5.86 -5.20
N VAL A 157 0.76 -5.81 -4.23
CA VAL A 157 1.22 -6.97 -3.46
C VAL A 157 0.63 -6.91 -2.06
N TYR A 158 -0.11 -7.94 -1.68
CA TYR A 158 -0.61 -8.09 -0.31
C TYR A 158 0.40 -8.85 0.56
N VAL A 159 0.66 -8.32 1.75
CA VAL A 159 1.46 -8.97 2.79
C VAL A 159 0.53 -9.30 3.95
N PRO A 160 0.28 -10.57 4.23
CA PRO A 160 -0.51 -10.99 5.38
C PRO A 160 0.13 -10.54 6.70
N HIS A 161 -0.71 -10.08 7.62
CA HIS A 161 -0.29 -9.67 8.95
C HIS A 161 -0.70 -10.68 10.05
N GLY A 162 -1.09 -11.90 9.63
CA GLY A 162 -1.41 -13.05 10.47
C GLY A 162 -1.11 -14.35 9.72
N MET A 163 -0.94 -15.44 10.47
CA MET A 163 -0.78 -16.79 9.93
C MET A 163 -2.10 -17.57 9.95
N ASP A 164 -3.18 -16.88 10.01
CA ASP A 164 -4.52 -17.41 10.05
C ASP A 164 -5.05 -17.74 8.65
N SER A 165 -6.16 -18.49 8.61
CA SER A 165 -6.88 -18.73 7.38
C SER A 165 -7.50 -17.43 6.85
N LEU A 166 -7.15 -17.06 5.63
CA LEU A 166 -7.71 -15.86 4.99
C LEU A 166 -9.23 -15.98 4.83
N ASN A 167 -9.74 -17.19 4.57
CA ASN A 167 -11.17 -17.42 4.42
C ASN A 167 -11.96 -17.27 5.73
N MET A 168 -11.30 -17.42 6.89
CA MET A 168 -11.92 -17.24 8.20
C MET A 168 -11.89 -15.80 8.69
N THR A 169 -10.86 -15.06 8.33
CA THR A 169 -10.58 -13.72 8.88
C THR A 169 -10.93 -12.60 7.93
N MET A 170 -10.86 -12.86 6.62
CA MET A 170 -11.13 -11.87 5.59
C MET A 170 -12.56 -11.97 5.07
N ARG A 171 -13.11 -10.84 4.66
CA ARG A 171 -14.40 -10.83 3.95
C ARG A 171 -14.22 -11.42 2.56
N THR A 172 -15.28 -12.03 2.04
CA THR A 172 -15.32 -12.46 0.64
C THR A 172 -15.03 -11.28 -0.28
N GLY A 173 -14.13 -11.47 -1.22
CA GLY A 173 -13.73 -10.44 -2.17
C GLY A 173 -12.66 -9.46 -1.68
N SER A 174 -12.21 -9.54 -0.43
CA SER A 174 -11.23 -8.59 0.12
C SER A 174 -9.86 -8.62 -0.58
N MET A 175 -9.55 -9.75 -1.21
CA MET A 175 -8.28 -9.99 -1.91
C MET A 175 -8.39 -9.94 -3.43
N ASP A 176 -9.59 -9.75 -3.98
CA ASP A 176 -9.85 -9.94 -5.42
C ASP A 176 -9.06 -8.98 -6.32
N HIS A 177 -8.75 -7.81 -5.81
CA HIS A 177 -8.07 -6.75 -6.56
C HIS A 177 -6.56 -6.65 -6.32
N TYR A 178 -5.98 -7.63 -5.63
CA TYR A 178 -4.54 -7.80 -5.54
C TYR A 178 -4.01 -8.63 -6.71
N ASP A 179 -2.81 -8.28 -7.19
CA ASP A 179 -2.14 -9.00 -8.27
C ASP A 179 -1.22 -10.10 -7.73
N SER A 180 -0.64 -9.88 -6.55
CA SER A 180 0.29 -10.82 -5.90
C SER A 180 0.04 -10.91 -4.40
N VAL A 181 0.37 -12.07 -3.81
CA VAL A 181 0.30 -12.29 -2.36
C VAL A 181 1.58 -12.98 -1.88
N LEU A 182 2.20 -12.42 -0.84
CA LEU A 182 3.32 -13.06 -0.15
C LEU A 182 2.77 -13.97 0.95
N CYS A 183 2.40 -15.19 0.58
CA CYS A 183 1.75 -16.15 1.47
C CYS A 183 2.64 -16.53 2.65
N THR A 184 2.06 -16.68 3.83
CA THR A 184 2.76 -17.13 5.04
C THR A 184 3.15 -18.61 4.98
N GLY A 185 2.58 -19.37 4.05
CA GLY A 185 2.91 -20.77 3.81
C GLY A 185 1.93 -21.41 2.82
N LYS A 186 2.17 -22.71 2.61
CA LYS A 186 1.47 -23.53 1.62
C LYS A 186 -0.06 -23.52 1.80
N ILE A 187 -0.55 -23.64 3.04
CA ILE A 187 -1.99 -23.70 3.32
C ILE A 187 -2.69 -22.42 2.85
N GLN A 188 -2.13 -21.26 3.16
CA GLN A 188 -2.70 -19.97 2.74
C GLN A 188 -2.72 -19.83 1.21
N LYS A 189 -1.66 -20.32 0.54
CA LYS A 189 -1.60 -20.37 -0.91
C LYS A 189 -2.72 -21.25 -1.50
N GLU A 190 -2.89 -22.47 -0.98
CA GLU A 190 -3.94 -23.39 -1.41
C GLU A 190 -5.36 -22.82 -1.20
N GLU A 191 -5.57 -22.07 -0.10
CA GLU A 191 -6.84 -21.38 0.16
C GLU A 191 -7.14 -20.32 -0.91
N ILE A 192 -6.14 -19.52 -1.30
CA ILE A 192 -6.30 -18.50 -2.33
C ILE A 192 -6.57 -19.16 -3.69
N GLU A 193 -5.77 -20.15 -4.07
CA GLU A 193 -5.95 -20.91 -5.33
C GLU A 193 -7.35 -21.51 -5.40
N LYS A 194 -7.86 -22.06 -4.30
CA LYS A 194 -9.21 -22.62 -4.25
C LYS A 194 -10.31 -21.57 -4.32
N THR A 195 -10.09 -20.43 -3.71
CA THR A 195 -11.01 -19.28 -3.79
C THR A 195 -11.10 -18.77 -5.23
N GLU A 196 -9.97 -18.63 -5.91
CA GLU A 196 -9.90 -18.23 -7.32
C GLU A 196 -10.65 -19.21 -8.23
N GLU A 197 -10.50 -20.52 -7.99
CA GLU A 197 -11.22 -21.55 -8.73
C GLU A 197 -12.72 -21.47 -8.52
N VAL A 198 -13.16 -21.41 -7.25
CA VAL A 198 -14.59 -21.44 -6.88
C VAL A 198 -15.35 -20.22 -7.41
N TYR A 199 -14.72 -19.04 -7.34
CA TYR A 199 -15.36 -17.79 -7.75
C TYR A 199 -14.96 -17.33 -9.16
N ASN A 200 -14.20 -18.16 -9.90
CA ASN A 200 -13.68 -17.85 -11.24
C ASN A 200 -12.97 -16.50 -11.32
N LEU A 201 -12.10 -16.24 -10.36
CA LEU A 201 -11.31 -15.02 -10.25
C LEU A 201 -10.03 -15.07 -11.09
N PRO A 202 -9.47 -13.92 -11.48
CA PRO A 202 -8.12 -13.88 -12.06
C PRO A 202 -7.09 -14.48 -11.11
N LYS A 203 -6.16 -15.25 -11.66
CA LYS A 203 -5.08 -15.85 -10.88
C LYS A 203 -4.08 -14.80 -10.44
N LYS A 204 -3.75 -14.83 -9.15
CA LYS A 204 -2.70 -14.00 -8.55
C LYS A 204 -1.35 -14.71 -8.60
N GLU A 205 -0.29 -13.93 -8.55
CA GLU A 205 1.04 -14.47 -8.26
C GLU A 205 1.15 -14.77 -6.76
N LEU A 206 1.30 -16.04 -6.40
CA LEU A 206 1.35 -16.49 -5.02
C LEU A 206 2.76 -16.97 -4.66
N VAL A 207 3.43 -16.23 -3.80
CA VAL A 207 4.80 -16.53 -3.35
C VAL A 207 4.76 -17.02 -1.91
N GLU A 208 5.30 -18.20 -1.65
CA GLU A 208 5.49 -18.69 -0.28
C GLU A 208 6.68 -17.96 0.34
N TRP A 209 6.40 -16.85 1.01
CA TRP A 209 7.40 -15.98 1.64
C TRP A 209 7.74 -16.41 3.08
N GLY A 210 6.77 -16.98 3.78
CA GLY A 210 6.85 -17.24 5.21
C GLY A 210 6.31 -16.07 6.07
N TYR A 211 6.67 -16.07 7.34
CA TYR A 211 6.22 -15.08 8.29
C TYR A 211 7.38 -14.60 9.17
N SER A 212 7.99 -13.48 8.81
CA SER A 212 9.25 -13.00 9.37
C SER A 212 9.24 -12.79 10.89
N LEU A 213 8.07 -12.53 11.49
CA LEU A 213 7.95 -12.47 12.95
C LEU A 213 8.26 -13.78 13.66
N LEU A 214 8.01 -14.94 13.03
CA LEU A 214 8.42 -16.23 13.61
C LEU A 214 9.92 -16.43 13.58
N ASP A 215 10.57 -15.92 12.55
CA ASP A 215 12.03 -16.02 12.45
C ASP A 215 12.68 -15.19 13.55
N GLU A 216 12.19 -13.97 13.80
CA GLU A 216 12.64 -13.13 14.93
C GLU A 216 12.43 -13.81 16.29
N MET A 217 11.27 -14.44 16.52
CA MET A 217 10.98 -15.15 17.79
C MET A 217 11.84 -16.39 18.01
N ARG A 218 12.49 -16.91 16.97
CA ARG A 218 13.40 -18.08 17.07
C ARG A 218 14.85 -17.68 17.31
N GLU A 219 15.22 -16.44 17.03
CA GLU A 219 16.55 -15.89 17.23
C GLU A 219 16.74 -15.32 18.66
N ASP A 220 15.65 -15.04 19.39
CA ASP A 220 15.63 -14.65 20.80
C ASP A 220 15.63 -15.90 21.73
#